data_f716befc0da45f2958fb5f602cbb5fe1
#
_entry.id   f716befc0da45f2958fb5f602cbb5fe1
#
_cell.length_a   1.000
_cell.length_b   1.000
_cell.length_c   1.000
_cell.angle_alpha   90.00
_cell.angle_beta   90.00
_cell.angle_gamma   90.00
#
_symmetry.space_group_name_H-M   'P 1'
#
loop_
_entity.id
_entity.type
_entity.pdbx_description
1 polymer ?
#
loop_
_entity_poly.entity_id
_entity_poly.type
_entity_poly.pdbx_seq_one_letter_code
_entity_poly.pdbx_strand_id
1 'polypeptide(L)'
;MHDGPPYANGNLHMGHALNKIIKDFIVRYKTMQGFYAPYVPGWDTHGLPIEQALTKKGVDRKKMSVAEFREKCKEFALKQIDIQKKDFKRLGVRGDFNNPYITLTPEYEAAQIRLFGEMADKGLIYKGKKPVYWSPSSESSLAEAEIEYHDKRSASIYVAFDVKDSKGKVDSDAQFIIWTTTPWTIPSNVAITVHPELKYGQYNVDGHKYIVAQALSEEVAEALGWDKDSIQLEKEFTGKELEFIEAQHPFLDRVSLVINGEHVTTDAGTGCVHTAPGHGEDDYIVGQKYDLPVISPLNDKGVFTEEGGPFEGMFYDKANKAVTDLLKEKDALLKLDFITHSYPHDWRTKKPVIFRATPQWFASINKVRQDILDAIEDTNFKVDWGKTRIYNMIRDRGEWVISRQRVWGVPLPVFYAENGDIIMTKETVNHVADLFEKYGSNIWFEKEAKELLPEGFSHPGSPNGEFTKETDIMDVWFDSGSSHRGVLETRPELSFPADLYLEGSDQLSLIHI
;
A
#
# COMPACT_ATOMS: atom_id res chain seq x y z
N MET A 1 -11.47 -11.17 27.80
CA MET A 1 -10.69 -10.07 27.18
C MET A 1 -9.78 -10.67 26.14
N HIS A 2 -9.76 -10.12 24.93
CA HIS A 2 -8.83 -10.51 23.88
C HIS A 2 -7.53 -9.68 23.91
N ASP A 3 -6.43 -10.26 23.46
CA ASP A 3 -5.12 -9.60 23.41
C ASP A 3 -4.72 -9.34 21.96
N GLY A 4 -4.45 -8.08 21.62
CA GLY A 4 -3.71 -7.75 20.40
C GLY A 4 -2.23 -8.14 20.59
N PRO A 5 -1.68 -8.96 19.70
CA PRO A 5 -0.38 -9.57 19.93
C PRO A 5 0.75 -8.55 19.79
N PRO A 6 1.61 -8.37 20.81
CA PRO A 6 2.85 -7.62 20.62
C PRO A 6 3.76 -8.34 19.63
N TYR A 7 4.56 -7.56 18.90
CA TYR A 7 5.46 -8.10 17.90
C TYR A 7 6.71 -8.72 18.55
N ALA A 8 7.08 -9.92 18.13
CA ALA A 8 8.18 -10.71 18.69
C ALA A 8 9.56 -10.22 18.18
N ASN A 9 9.87 -8.94 18.40
CA ASN A 9 11.14 -8.34 17.98
C ASN A 9 11.59 -7.25 18.95
N GLY A 10 12.72 -7.48 19.61
CA GLY A 10 13.31 -6.52 20.55
C GLY A 10 12.72 -6.56 21.95
N ASN A 11 13.23 -5.67 22.79
CA ASN A 11 12.83 -5.53 24.19
C ASN A 11 11.48 -4.81 24.31
N LEU A 12 10.82 -4.97 25.46
CA LEU A 12 9.64 -4.20 25.79
C LEU A 12 9.96 -2.71 25.87
N HIS A 13 9.02 -1.90 25.44
CA HIS A 13 9.04 -0.44 25.61
C HIS A 13 7.81 0.03 26.40
N MET A 14 7.74 1.31 26.72
CA MET A 14 6.66 1.88 27.55
C MET A 14 5.26 1.63 26.98
N GLY A 15 5.09 1.60 25.65
CA GLY A 15 3.80 1.28 25.01
C GLY A 15 3.34 -0.13 25.34
N HIS A 16 4.23 -1.12 25.31
CA HIS A 16 3.90 -2.49 25.72
C HIS A 16 3.51 -2.54 27.20
N ALA A 17 4.25 -1.86 28.09
CA ALA A 17 3.94 -1.80 29.51
C ALA A 17 2.57 -1.14 29.74
N LEU A 18 2.29 -0.01 29.11
CA LEU A 18 1.00 0.69 29.21
C LEU A 18 -0.17 -0.24 28.82
N ASN A 19 -0.09 -0.84 27.64
CA ASN A 19 -1.13 -1.73 27.10
C ASN A 19 -1.39 -2.90 28.06
N LYS A 20 -0.36 -3.64 28.47
CA LYS A 20 -0.51 -4.86 29.28
C LYS A 20 -0.89 -4.55 30.72
N ILE A 21 -0.41 -3.47 31.33
CA ILE A 21 -0.76 -3.10 32.71
C ILE A 21 -2.22 -2.64 32.81
N ILE A 22 -2.72 -1.87 31.84
CA ILE A 22 -4.13 -1.47 31.84
C ILE A 22 -5.04 -2.69 31.69
N LYS A 23 -4.69 -3.63 30.80
CA LYS A 23 -5.41 -4.92 30.68
C LYS A 23 -5.41 -5.69 32.00
N ASP A 24 -4.26 -5.78 32.66
CA ASP A 24 -4.11 -6.46 33.94
C ASP A 24 -4.98 -5.84 35.03
N PHE A 25 -5.09 -4.51 35.09
CA PHE A 25 -6.00 -3.84 36.03
C PHE A 25 -7.44 -4.28 35.82
N ILE A 26 -7.90 -4.36 34.58
CA ILE A 26 -9.27 -4.78 34.26
C ILE A 26 -9.49 -6.25 34.61
N VAL A 27 -8.55 -7.13 34.23
CA VAL A 27 -8.64 -8.56 34.53
C VAL A 27 -8.70 -8.80 36.05
N ARG A 28 -7.81 -8.15 36.83
CA ARG A 28 -7.81 -8.26 38.30
C ARG A 28 -9.08 -7.73 38.92
N TYR A 29 -9.51 -6.53 38.48
CA TYR A 29 -10.73 -5.91 39.01
C TYR A 29 -11.96 -6.78 38.75
N LYS A 30 -12.13 -7.30 37.54
CA LYS A 30 -13.24 -8.20 37.21
C LYS A 30 -13.16 -9.51 37.96
N THR A 31 -12.00 -10.10 38.14
CA THR A 31 -11.81 -11.31 38.96
C THR A 31 -12.19 -11.06 40.41
N MET A 32 -11.81 -9.91 41.00
CA MET A 32 -12.23 -9.55 42.37
C MET A 32 -13.74 -9.34 42.53
N GLN A 33 -14.43 -8.97 41.45
CA GLN A 33 -15.88 -8.87 41.40
C GLN A 33 -16.59 -10.23 41.21
N GLY A 34 -15.85 -11.33 41.10
CA GLY A 34 -16.40 -12.68 40.93
C GLY A 34 -16.63 -13.08 39.46
N PHE A 35 -16.18 -12.28 38.47
CA PHE A 35 -16.25 -12.66 37.06
C PHE A 35 -15.14 -13.66 36.72
N TYR A 36 -15.46 -14.60 35.82
CA TYR A 36 -14.46 -15.36 35.11
C TYR A 36 -13.84 -14.46 34.04
N ALA A 37 -12.59 -14.07 34.23
CA ALA A 37 -11.91 -13.12 33.38
C ALA A 37 -10.60 -13.73 32.78
N PRO A 38 -10.70 -14.69 31.87
CA PRO A 38 -9.54 -15.31 31.24
C PRO A 38 -8.79 -14.30 30.36
N TYR A 39 -7.47 -14.40 30.38
CA TYR A 39 -6.60 -13.61 29.54
C TYR A 39 -5.48 -14.49 28.98
N VAL A 40 -5.50 -14.68 27.66
CA VAL A 40 -4.49 -15.43 26.91
C VAL A 40 -3.61 -14.41 26.17
N PRO A 41 -2.35 -14.23 26.58
CA PRO A 41 -1.41 -13.36 25.88
C PRO A 41 -1.04 -13.95 24.54
N GLY A 42 -0.78 -13.06 23.56
CA GLY A 42 -0.38 -13.46 22.23
C GLY A 42 0.93 -12.84 21.77
N TRP A 43 1.49 -13.34 20.67
CA TRP A 43 2.61 -12.78 19.96
C TRP A 43 2.43 -12.85 18.45
N ASP A 44 2.69 -11.72 17.80
CA ASP A 44 2.83 -11.61 16.36
C ASP A 44 4.29 -11.88 15.96
N THR A 45 4.50 -12.75 14.97
CA THR A 45 5.82 -13.35 14.74
C THR A 45 6.34 -13.29 13.33
N HIS A 46 5.54 -12.81 12.36
CA HIS A 46 5.93 -12.77 10.95
C HIS A 46 6.36 -11.38 10.48
N GLY A 47 6.88 -11.30 9.28
CA GLY A 47 7.12 -10.05 8.57
C GLY A 47 8.54 -9.53 8.57
N LEU A 48 8.70 -8.40 7.89
CA LEU A 48 9.96 -7.73 7.61
C LEU A 48 10.86 -7.45 8.83
N PRO A 49 10.35 -7.04 10.02
CA PRO A 49 11.24 -6.69 11.12
C PRO A 49 12.16 -7.83 11.59
N ILE A 50 11.69 -9.07 11.52
CA ILE A 50 12.51 -10.24 11.88
C ILE A 50 13.53 -10.55 10.79
N GLU A 51 13.13 -10.50 9.51
CA GLU A 51 14.06 -10.65 8.39
C GLU A 51 15.19 -9.62 8.47
N GLN A 52 14.86 -8.36 8.74
CA GLN A 52 15.85 -7.29 8.90
C GLN A 52 16.75 -7.50 10.12
N ALA A 53 16.21 -7.97 11.25
CA ALA A 53 17.00 -8.24 12.44
C ALA A 53 18.04 -9.33 12.17
N LEU A 54 17.70 -10.35 11.42
CA LEU A 54 18.61 -11.41 10.98
C LEU A 54 19.66 -10.88 9.99
N THR A 55 19.24 -10.09 9.01
CA THR A 55 20.14 -9.48 8.02
C THR A 55 21.18 -8.58 8.71
N LYS A 56 20.76 -7.76 9.67
CA LYS A 56 21.67 -6.94 10.49
C LYS A 56 22.66 -7.77 11.31
N LYS A 57 22.32 -9.03 11.63
CA LYS A 57 23.22 -9.99 12.30
C LYS A 57 24.09 -10.77 11.31
N GLY A 58 24.09 -10.41 10.04
CA GLY A 58 24.93 -11.04 9.01
C GLY A 58 24.35 -12.29 8.37
N VAL A 59 23.06 -12.60 8.59
CA VAL A 59 22.38 -13.71 7.91
C VAL A 59 22.01 -13.25 6.50
N ASP A 60 22.61 -13.88 5.49
CA ASP A 60 22.35 -13.61 4.09
C ASP A 60 21.33 -14.60 3.52
N ARG A 61 20.10 -14.13 3.31
CA ARG A 61 18.99 -14.90 2.73
C ARG A 61 19.33 -15.56 1.39
N LYS A 62 20.20 -14.92 0.59
CA LYS A 62 20.55 -15.39 -0.75
C LYS A 62 21.49 -16.61 -0.76
N LYS A 63 22.08 -16.94 0.40
CA LYS A 63 23.04 -18.05 0.56
C LYS A 63 22.42 -19.33 1.13
N MET A 64 21.11 -19.37 1.33
CA MET A 64 20.40 -20.52 1.88
C MET A 64 19.04 -20.70 1.19
N SER A 65 18.42 -21.86 1.39
CA SER A 65 17.05 -22.11 0.92
C SER A 65 16.04 -21.24 1.69
N VAL A 66 14.87 -21.03 1.10
CA VAL A 66 13.78 -20.29 1.77
C VAL A 66 13.39 -20.97 3.08
N ALA A 67 13.27 -22.30 3.09
CA ALA A 67 12.91 -23.05 4.29
C ALA A 67 13.95 -22.88 5.43
N GLU A 68 15.24 -22.94 5.10
CA GLU A 68 16.32 -22.71 6.09
C GLU A 68 16.29 -21.30 6.66
N PHE A 69 16.01 -20.29 5.81
CA PHE A 69 15.90 -18.91 6.27
C PHE A 69 14.67 -18.72 7.17
N ARG A 70 13.54 -19.32 6.80
CA ARG A 70 12.31 -19.30 7.59
C ARG A 70 12.50 -19.95 8.96
N GLU A 71 13.25 -21.07 9.05
CA GLU A 71 13.54 -21.69 10.34
C GLU A 71 14.38 -20.78 11.24
N LYS A 72 15.36 -20.05 10.70
CA LYS A 72 16.12 -19.04 11.46
C LYS A 72 15.23 -17.88 11.94
N CYS A 73 14.25 -17.47 11.15
CA CYS A 73 13.27 -16.45 11.55
C CYS A 73 12.42 -16.95 12.71
N LYS A 74 11.93 -18.20 12.64
CA LYS A 74 11.16 -18.87 13.70
C LYS A 74 11.95 -18.96 15.00
N GLU A 75 13.19 -19.46 14.95
CA GLU A 75 14.07 -19.53 16.11
C GLU A 75 14.27 -18.15 16.76
N PHE A 76 14.48 -17.13 15.93
CA PHE A 76 14.62 -15.75 16.42
C PHE A 76 13.36 -15.27 17.10
N ALA A 77 12.18 -15.45 16.49
CA ALA A 77 10.89 -15.03 17.04
C ALA A 77 10.62 -15.71 18.40
N LEU A 78 10.78 -17.03 18.48
CA LEU A 78 10.58 -17.79 19.72
C LEU A 78 11.50 -17.32 20.85
N LYS A 79 12.76 -17.00 20.54
CA LYS A 79 13.70 -16.42 21.51
C LYS A 79 13.23 -15.05 22.02
N GLN A 80 12.70 -14.20 21.14
CA GLN A 80 12.18 -12.89 21.54
C GLN A 80 10.93 -13.04 22.43
N ILE A 81 10.04 -13.96 22.11
CA ILE A 81 8.88 -14.30 22.95
C ILE A 81 9.32 -14.66 24.38
N ASP A 82 10.32 -15.52 24.53
CA ASP A 82 10.81 -15.93 25.85
C ASP A 82 11.36 -14.74 26.66
N ILE A 83 12.03 -13.80 26.00
CA ILE A 83 12.52 -12.57 26.65
C ILE A 83 11.35 -11.70 27.09
N GLN A 84 10.45 -11.37 26.17
CA GLN A 84 9.30 -10.50 26.45
C GLN A 84 8.36 -11.13 27.49
N LYS A 85 8.16 -12.44 27.45
CA LYS A 85 7.36 -13.18 28.44
C LYS A 85 7.90 -13.05 29.88
N LYS A 86 9.22 -13.08 30.04
CA LYS A 86 9.87 -12.85 31.35
C LYS A 86 9.63 -11.42 31.83
N ASP A 87 9.73 -10.46 30.93
CA ASP A 87 9.55 -9.04 31.25
C ASP A 87 8.08 -8.74 31.60
N PHE A 88 7.09 -9.27 30.88
CA PHE A 88 5.67 -9.15 31.24
C PHE A 88 5.36 -9.78 32.61
N LYS A 89 5.91 -10.95 32.89
CA LYS A 89 5.77 -11.57 34.22
C LYS A 89 6.40 -10.71 35.32
N ARG A 90 7.54 -10.06 35.06
CA ARG A 90 8.19 -9.11 35.99
C ARG A 90 7.34 -7.87 36.24
N LEU A 91 6.60 -7.39 35.23
CA LEU A 91 5.63 -6.31 35.40
C LEU A 91 4.40 -6.73 36.21
N GLY A 92 4.26 -8.01 36.57
CA GLY A 92 3.17 -8.54 37.34
C GLY A 92 1.88 -8.81 36.54
N VAL A 93 1.94 -8.80 35.22
CA VAL A 93 0.79 -9.05 34.34
C VAL A 93 0.29 -10.48 34.53
N ARG A 94 -1.00 -10.63 34.83
CA ARG A 94 -1.70 -11.92 34.88
C ARG A 94 -2.11 -12.37 33.48
N GLY A 95 -1.96 -13.66 33.22
CA GLY A 95 -2.40 -14.28 31.96
C GLY A 95 -1.89 -15.71 31.87
N ASP A 96 -2.43 -16.47 30.96
CA ASP A 96 -1.96 -17.84 30.68
C ASP A 96 -0.70 -17.79 29.79
N PHE A 97 0.41 -17.38 30.40
CA PHE A 97 1.72 -17.36 29.73
C PHE A 97 2.29 -18.76 29.47
N ASN A 98 1.65 -19.82 29.96
CA ASN A 98 2.08 -21.18 29.67
C ASN A 98 1.51 -21.68 28.35
N ASN A 99 0.31 -21.21 27.99
CA ASN A 99 -0.36 -21.55 26.74
C ASN A 99 -0.74 -20.28 25.96
N PRO A 100 0.25 -19.43 25.60
CA PRO A 100 -0.02 -18.24 24.82
C PRO A 100 -0.49 -18.64 23.40
N TYR A 101 -1.07 -17.71 22.65
CA TYR A 101 -1.18 -17.90 21.22
C TYR A 101 0.02 -17.26 20.50
N ILE A 102 0.45 -17.88 19.42
CA ILE A 102 1.60 -17.44 18.63
C ILE A 102 1.24 -17.60 17.16
N THR A 103 1.32 -16.54 16.38
CA THR A 103 0.82 -16.53 14.99
C THR A 103 1.57 -17.49 14.06
N LEU A 104 2.78 -17.93 14.41
CA LEU A 104 3.57 -18.90 13.65
C LEU A 104 3.24 -20.37 13.96
N THR A 105 2.26 -20.64 14.84
CA THR A 105 1.90 -22.06 15.08
C THR A 105 1.09 -22.61 13.91
N PRO A 106 1.26 -23.90 13.58
CA PRO A 106 0.57 -24.53 12.46
C PRO A 106 -0.96 -24.38 12.52
N GLU A 107 -1.54 -24.49 13.70
CA GLU A 107 -2.98 -24.35 13.92
C GLU A 107 -3.47 -22.94 13.65
N TYR A 108 -2.67 -21.92 14.05
CA TYR A 108 -3.00 -20.52 13.81
C TYR A 108 -2.88 -20.18 12.33
N GLU A 109 -1.78 -20.58 11.68
CA GLU A 109 -1.59 -20.39 10.25
C GLU A 109 -2.70 -21.04 9.44
N ALA A 110 -3.14 -22.25 9.82
CA ALA A 110 -4.27 -22.94 9.17
C ALA A 110 -5.60 -22.19 9.34
N ALA A 111 -5.87 -21.66 10.54
CA ALA A 111 -7.08 -20.85 10.79
C ALA A 111 -7.07 -19.57 9.94
N GLN A 112 -5.91 -18.92 9.79
CA GLN A 112 -5.73 -17.76 8.95
C GLN A 112 -5.96 -18.08 7.45
N ILE A 113 -5.46 -19.20 6.94
CA ILE A 113 -5.70 -19.66 5.58
C ILE A 113 -7.19 -19.93 5.33
N ARG A 114 -7.90 -20.55 6.29
CA ARG A 114 -9.35 -20.78 6.18
C ARG A 114 -10.13 -19.45 6.14
N LEU A 115 -9.74 -18.47 6.96
CA LEU A 115 -10.33 -17.14 6.92
C LEU A 115 -10.11 -16.46 5.56
N PHE A 116 -8.89 -16.52 5.04
CA PHE A 116 -8.58 -16.03 3.68
C PHE A 116 -9.50 -16.68 2.64
N GLY A 117 -9.71 -18.01 2.72
CA GLY A 117 -10.61 -18.74 1.82
C GLY A 117 -12.06 -18.26 1.91
N GLU A 118 -12.57 -17.97 3.11
CA GLU A 118 -13.92 -17.43 3.29
C GLU A 118 -14.05 -16.03 2.69
N MET A 119 -13.05 -15.18 2.86
CA MET A 119 -13.02 -13.84 2.24
C MET A 119 -12.96 -13.94 0.71
N ALA A 120 -12.18 -14.87 0.17
CA ALA A 120 -12.08 -15.13 -1.26
C ALA A 120 -13.43 -15.61 -1.84
N ASP A 121 -14.11 -16.54 -1.17
CA ASP A 121 -15.42 -17.05 -1.57
C ASP A 121 -16.49 -15.95 -1.60
N LYS A 122 -16.40 -14.97 -0.69
CA LYS A 122 -17.25 -13.77 -0.69
C LYS A 122 -16.84 -12.73 -1.74
N GLY A 123 -15.77 -12.98 -2.50
CA GLY A 123 -15.25 -12.06 -3.52
C GLY A 123 -14.68 -10.76 -2.93
N LEU A 124 -14.09 -10.85 -1.74
CA LEU A 124 -13.39 -9.74 -1.08
C LEU A 124 -11.91 -9.71 -1.46
N ILE A 125 -11.36 -10.83 -1.92
CA ILE A 125 -9.95 -10.97 -2.33
C ILE A 125 -9.86 -11.01 -3.86
N TYR A 126 -8.97 -10.21 -4.43
CA TYR A 126 -8.74 -10.21 -5.87
C TYR A 126 -7.31 -9.76 -6.20
N LYS A 127 -6.85 -10.11 -7.41
CA LYS A 127 -5.57 -9.67 -7.97
C LYS A 127 -5.79 -8.49 -8.92
N GLY A 128 -4.98 -7.44 -8.79
CA GLY A 128 -5.07 -6.26 -9.66
C GLY A 128 -3.71 -5.60 -9.87
N LYS A 129 -3.58 -4.85 -10.97
CA LYS A 129 -2.42 -4.00 -11.24
C LYS A 129 -2.81 -2.55 -10.97
N LYS A 130 -2.43 -2.05 -9.80
CA LYS A 130 -2.71 -0.68 -9.36
C LYS A 130 -1.45 -0.05 -8.76
N PRO A 131 -1.33 1.28 -8.75
CA PRO A 131 -0.29 1.94 -7.97
C PRO A 131 -0.47 1.68 -6.47
N VAL A 132 0.59 1.22 -5.85
CA VAL A 132 0.66 0.96 -4.41
C VAL A 132 1.88 1.63 -3.84
N TYR A 133 1.92 1.88 -2.53
CA TYR A 133 3.15 2.24 -1.87
C TYR A 133 4.17 1.12 -2.05
N TRP A 134 5.29 1.48 -2.62
CA TRP A 134 6.40 0.57 -2.89
C TRP A 134 7.68 1.07 -2.25
N SER A 135 8.34 0.21 -1.49
CA SER A 135 9.65 0.49 -0.92
C SER A 135 10.76 -0.13 -1.76
N PRO A 136 11.51 0.64 -2.54
CA PRO A 136 12.66 0.12 -3.28
C PRO A 136 13.75 -0.44 -2.36
N SER A 137 13.87 0.09 -1.15
CA SER A 137 14.83 -0.39 -0.16
C SER A 137 14.48 -1.73 0.47
N SER A 138 13.20 -2.06 0.45
CA SER A 138 12.64 -3.32 0.93
C SER A 138 12.27 -4.27 -0.20
N GLU A 139 12.22 -3.80 -1.43
CA GLU A 139 11.76 -4.54 -2.63
C GLU A 139 10.36 -5.16 -2.40
N SER A 140 9.43 -4.39 -1.81
CA SER A 140 8.10 -4.87 -1.43
C SER A 140 7.06 -3.75 -1.40
N SER A 141 5.79 -4.11 -1.59
CA SER A 141 4.64 -3.26 -1.31
C SER A 141 4.51 -2.98 0.18
N LEU A 142 3.87 -1.87 0.52
CA LEU A 142 3.55 -1.45 1.88
C LEU A 142 2.06 -1.08 1.97
N ALA A 143 1.47 -1.32 3.15
CA ALA A 143 0.17 -0.76 3.48
C ALA A 143 0.31 0.67 4.00
N GLU A 144 -0.77 1.44 4.02
CA GLU A 144 -0.78 2.82 4.53
C GLU A 144 -0.29 2.92 5.99
N ALA A 145 -0.64 1.94 6.83
CA ALA A 145 -0.19 1.86 8.22
C ALA A 145 1.32 1.64 8.39
N GLU A 146 2.03 1.31 7.31
CA GLU A 146 3.48 1.10 7.28
C GLU A 146 4.25 2.32 6.76
N ILE A 147 3.54 3.45 6.55
CA ILE A 147 4.11 4.69 6.05
C ILE A 147 4.30 5.69 7.19
N GLU A 148 5.47 6.30 7.23
CA GLU A 148 5.77 7.47 8.06
C GLU A 148 6.10 8.67 7.17
N TYR A 149 5.74 9.86 7.61
CA TYR A 149 6.03 11.07 6.87
C TYR A 149 7.22 11.81 7.47
N HIS A 150 8.20 12.11 6.63
CA HIS A 150 9.39 12.89 7.00
C HIS A 150 9.64 13.96 5.94
N ASP A 151 10.30 15.04 6.36
CA ASP A 151 10.70 16.11 5.45
C ASP A 151 11.72 15.59 4.42
N LYS A 152 11.43 15.84 3.15
CA LYS A 152 12.33 15.54 2.04
C LYS A 152 12.49 16.78 1.17
N ARG A 153 13.74 17.06 0.79
CA ARG A 153 14.05 18.05 -0.24
C ARG A 153 13.90 17.40 -1.62
N SER A 154 12.98 17.94 -2.43
CA SER A 154 12.67 17.44 -3.78
C SER A 154 12.82 18.54 -4.81
N ALA A 155 13.12 18.16 -6.05
CA ALA A 155 13.05 19.07 -7.17
C ALA A 155 11.59 19.50 -7.39
N SER A 156 11.38 20.77 -7.68
CA SER A 156 10.11 21.38 -8.05
C SER A 156 10.24 21.96 -9.44
N ILE A 157 9.49 21.44 -10.40
CA ILE A 157 9.64 21.84 -11.81
C ILE A 157 8.32 22.30 -12.42
N TYR A 158 8.42 23.31 -13.28
CA TYR A 158 7.36 23.73 -14.20
C TYR A 158 7.74 23.31 -15.61
N VAL A 159 6.85 22.61 -16.29
CA VAL A 159 7.10 22.01 -17.60
C VAL A 159 6.00 22.41 -18.58
N ALA A 160 6.41 22.87 -19.75
CA ALA A 160 5.53 23.19 -20.85
C ALA A 160 5.28 21.97 -21.75
N PHE A 161 4.03 21.74 -22.11
CA PHE A 161 3.57 20.70 -23.03
C PHE A 161 2.94 21.38 -24.24
N ASP A 162 3.52 21.22 -25.42
CA ASP A 162 3.00 21.79 -26.65
C ASP A 162 1.63 21.23 -27.00
N VAL A 163 0.73 22.07 -27.48
CA VAL A 163 -0.53 21.61 -28.07
C VAL A 163 -0.23 20.90 -29.40
N LYS A 164 -0.60 19.62 -29.49
CA LYS A 164 -0.47 18.80 -30.70
C LYS A 164 -1.69 18.89 -31.58
N ASP A 165 -2.87 18.77 -30.97
CA ASP A 165 -4.17 18.97 -31.62
C ASP A 165 -5.08 19.78 -30.70
N SER A 166 -5.33 21.01 -31.08
CA SER A 166 -6.14 21.96 -30.29
C SER A 166 -7.64 21.66 -30.33
N LYS A 167 -8.09 20.76 -31.20
CA LYS A 167 -9.52 20.52 -31.51
C LYS A 167 -10.29 21.80 -31.84
N GLY A 168 -9.58 22.85 -32.27
CA GLY A 168 -10.14 24.17 -32.55
C GLY A 168 -10.54 25.00 -31.33
N LYS A 169 -10.14 24.58 -30.12
CA LYS A 169 -10.52 25.23 -28.86
C LYS A 169 -9.50 26.25 -28.40
N VAL A 170 -8.22 25.90 -28.38
CA VAL A 170 -7.10 26.75 -28.03
C VAL A 170 -6.25 27.05 -29.26
N ASP A 171 -5.27 27.94 -29.14
CA ASP A 171 -4.33 28.19 -30.23
C ASP A 171 -3.40 26.99 -30.42
N SER A 172 -3.02 26.70 -31.68
CA SER A 172 -2.17 25.56 -31.99
C SER A 172 -0.72 25.69 -31.51
N ASP A 173 -0.30 26.91 -31.21
CA ASP A 173 0.99 27.27 -30.66
C ASP A 173 0.97 27.50 -29.15
N ALA A 174 -0.15 27.15 -28.47
CA ALA A 174 -0.25 27.23 -27.03
C ALA A 174 0.42 26.03 -26.33
N GLN A 175 0.78 26.22 -25.08
CA GLN A 175 1.40 25.21 -24.22
C GLN A 175 0.65 25.09 -22.90
N PHE A 176 0.41 23.88 -22.43
CA PHE A 176 -0.05 23.64 -21.06
C PHE A 176 1.14 23.63 -20.12
N ILE A 177 1.09 24.37 -19.01
CA ILE A 177 2.11 24.32 -17.97
C ILE A 177 1.66 23.37 -16.87
N ILE A 178 2.45 22.33 -16.60
CA ILE A 178 2.26 21.48 -15.43
C ILE A 178 3.32 21.79 -14.37
N TRP A 179 3.03 21.42 -13.13
CA TRP A 179 3.95 21.49 -12.01
C TRP A 179 4.06 20.12 -11.36
N THR A 180 5.28 19.70 -11.00
CA THR A 180 5.50 18.45 -10.27
C THR A 180 6.74 18.53 -9.38
N THR A 181 6.71 17.74 -8.28
CA THR A 181 7.86 17.52 -7.38
C THR A 181 8.55 16.16 -7.61
N THR A 182 8.07 15.41 -8.58
CA THR A 182 8.58 14.07 -8.95
C THR A 182 8.95 13.99 -10.43
N PRO A 183 10.01 14.67 -10.88
CA PRO A 183 10.41 14.69 -12.31
C PRO A 183 10.56 13.29 -12.91
N TRP A 184 10.98 12.32 -12.11
CA TRP A 184 11.16 10.93 -12.54
C TRP A 184 9.86 10.25 -13.02
N THR A 185 8.67 10.82 -12.76
CA THR A 185 7.39 10.29 -13.26
C THR A 185 7.01 10.82 -14.65
N ILE A 186 7.64 11.89 -15.13
CA ILE A 186 7.37 12.45 -16.47
C ILE A 186 7.48 11.41 -17.59
N PRO A 187 8.45 10.47 -17.61
CA PRO A 187 8.49 9.42 -18.63
C PRO A 187 7.21 8.57 -18.73
N SER A 188 6.45 8.50 -17.63
CA SER A 188 5.18 7.75 -17.55
C SER A 188 3.93 8.62 -17.79
N ASN A 189 4.11 9.91 -18.12
CA ASN A 189 2.99 10.81 -18.42
C ASN A 189 2.18 10.31 -19.62
N VAL A 190 0.86 10.35 -19.50
CA VAL A 190 -0.11 10.00 -20.56
C VAL A 190 -1.26 11.00 -20.66
N ALA A 191 -1.39 11.91 -19.69
CA ALA A 191 -2.44 12.91 -19.68
C ALA A 191 -2.04 14.17 -18.88
N ILE A 192 -2.82 15.21 -19.08
CA ILE A 192 -2.86 16.42 -18.25
C ILE A 192 -4.29 16.52 -17.71
N THR A 193 -4.44 16.44 -16.39
CA THR A 193 -5.76 16.55 -15.77
C THR A 193 -6.06 17.99 -15.38
N VAL A 194 -7.25 18.46 -15.76
CA VAL A 194 -7.81 19.78 -15.41
C VAL A 194 -9.14 19.61 -14.68
N HIS A 195 -9.49 20.52 -13.78
CA HIS A 195 -10.77 20.44 -13.08
C HIS A 195 -11.90 20.93 -13.99
N PRO A 196 -13.01 20.19 -14.16
CA PRO A 196 -14.06 20.53 -15.13
C PRO A 196 -14.69 21.91 -14.91
N GLU A 197 -14.85 22.34 -13.68
CA GLU A 197 -15.54 23.58 -13.31
C GLU A 197 -14.62 24.78 -13.08
N LEU A 198 -13.29 24.57 -12.96
CA LEU A 198 -12.37 25.68 -12.82
C LEU A 198 -12.21 26.45 -14.13
N LYS A 199 -11.91 27.74 -13.99
CA LYS A 199 -11.59 28.60 -15.12
C LYS A 199 -10.10 28.53 -15.43
N TYR A 200 -9.80 28.41 -16.71
CA TYR A 200 -8.44 28.39 -17.29
C TYR A 200 -8.30 29.58 -18.23
N GLY A 201 -7.10 30.13 -18.29
CA GLY A 201 -6.75 31.20 -19.21
C GLY A 201 -5.65 30.77 -20.16
N GLN A 202 -5.76 31.17 -21.44
CA GLN A 202 -4.65 31.24 -22.35
C GLN A 202 -4.02 32.62 -22.23
N TYR A 203 -2.79 32.68 -21.77
CA TYR A 203 -2.04 33.90 -21.51
C TYR A 203 -0.92 34.05 -22.52
N ASN A 204 -0.81 35.23 -23.13
CA ASN A 204 0.33 35.59 -23.91
C ASN A 204 1.38 36.26 -23.00
N VAL A 205 2.59 35.72 -23.01
CA VAL A 205 3.74 36.24 -22.25
C VAL A 205 4.91 36.35 -23.22
N ASP A 206 5.24 37.58 -23.62
CA ASP A 206 6.33 37.86 -24.55
C ASP A 206 6.25 37.07 -25.88
N GLY A 207 5.03 36.84 -26.38
CA GLY A 207 4.76 36.10 -27.59
C GLY A 207 4.60 34.59 -27.45
N HIS A 208 4.79 34.03 -26.26
CA HIS A 208 4.50 32.64 -25.94
C HIS A 208 3.12 32.53 -25.32
N LYS A 209 2.38 31.48 -25.67
CA LYS A 209 1.02 31.27 -25.18
C LYS A 209 0.95 30.11 -24.19
N TYR A 210 0.54 30.39 -22.96
CA TYR A 210 0.48 29.42 -21.89
C TYR A 210 -0.93 29.24 -21.34
N ILE A 211 -1.29 28.01 -21.00
CA ILE A 211 -2.58 27.65 -20.43
C ILE A 211 -2.38 27.19 -18.98
N VAL A 212 -3.03 27.92 -18.03
CA VAL A 212 -3.04 27.62 -16.60
C VAL A 212 -4.40 28.00 -16.01
N ALA A 213 -4.71 27.49 -14.82
CA ALA A 213 -5.90 27.92 -14.07
C ALA A 213 -5.81 29.40 -13.73
N GLN A 214 -6.90 30.15 -13.94
CA GLN A 214 -6.92 31.61 -13.67
C GLN A 214 -6.64 31.93 -12.19
N ALA A 215 -7.17 31.11 -11.27
CA ALA A 215 -6.94 31.29 -9.84
C ALA A 215 -5.46 31.20 -9.43
N LEU A 216 -4.62 30.53 -10.22
CA LEU A 216 -3.19 30.32 -9.96
C LEU A 216 -2.29 31.14 -10.88
N SER A 217 -2.84 31.94 -11.78
CA SER A 217 -2.07 32.66 -12.81
C SER A 217 -1.05 33.65 -12.22
N GLU A 218 -1.39 34.34 -11.13
CA GLU A 218 -0.47 35.28 -10.46
C GLU A 218 0.68 34.54 -9.76
N GLU A 219 0.39 33.42 -9.08
CA GLU A 219 1.41 32.58 -8.43
C GLU A 219 2.36 31.95 -9.46
N VAL A 220 1.82 31.48 -10.57
CA VAL A 220 2.62 30.94 -11.68
C VAL A 220 3.51 32.03 -12.28
N ALA A 221 2.98 33.23 -12.50
CA ALA A 221 3.74 34.36 -13.01
C ALA A 221 4.90 34.73 -12.08
N GLU A 222 4.65 34.83 -10.79
CA GLU A 222 5.68 35.08 -9.79
C GLU A 222 6.71 33.94 -9.75
N ALA A 223 6.24 32.70 -9.74
CA ALA A 223 7.11 31.53 -9.74
C ALA A 223 8.03 31.49 -10.96
N LEU A 224 7.54 31.83 -12.14
CA LEU A 224 8.31 31.83 -13.39
C LEU A 224 9.08 33.13 -13.63
N GLY A 225 8.86 34.15 -12.80
CA GLY A 225 9.53 35.45 -12.94
C GLY A 225 9.03 36.25 -14.13
N TRP A 226 7.76 36.07 -14.51
CA TRP A 226 7.16 36.84 -15.59
C TRP A 226 6.89 38.30 -15.17
N ASP A 227 7.11 39.22 -16.06
CA ASP A 227 6.71 40.61 -15.83
C ASP A 227 5.19 40.72 -15.89
N LYS A 228 4.57 41.22 -14.81
CA LYS A 228 3.12 41.35 -14.71
C LYS A 228 2.52 42.22 -15.83
N ASP A 229 3.28 43.17 -16.33
CA ASP A 229 2.84 44.05 -17.40
C ASP A 229 2.91 43.39 -18.81
N SER A 230 3.64 42.27 -18.94
CA SER A 230 3.75 41.48 -20.16
C SER A 230 2.69 40.39 -20.30
N ILE A 231 1.92 40.10 -19.25
CA ILE A 231 0.94 39.00 -19.24
C ILE A 231 -0.40 39.48 -19.77
N GLN A 232 -0.85 38.91 -20.88
CA GLN A 232 -2.14 39.21 -21.48
C GLN A 232 -3.05 38.00 -21.54
N LEU A 233 -4.20 38.06 -20.88
CA LEU A 233 -5.24 37.04 -21.02
C LEU A 233 -5.90 37.20 -22.40
N GLU A 234 -5.74 36.20 -23.27
CA GLU A 234 -6.30 36.20 -24.62
C GLU A 234 -7.63 35.44 -24.71
N LYS A 235 -7.72 34.32 -24.01
CA LYS A 235 -8.89 33.44 -24.02
C LYS A 235 -9.16 32.86 -22.65
N GLU A 236 -10.45 32.60 -22.38
CA GLU A 236 -10.91 31.92 -21.17
C GLU A 236 -11.65 30.64 -21.51
N PHE A 237 -11.50 29.63 -20.67
CA PHE A 237 -12.14 28.33 -20.79
C PHE A 237 -12.57 27.80 -19.44
N THR A 238 -13.55 26.93 -19.41
CA THR A 238 -13.74 25.97 -18.32
C THR A 238 -12.85 24.74 -18.60
N GLY A 239 -12.47 24.00 -17.56
CA GLY A 239 -11.72 22.76 -17.79
C GLY A 239 -12.48 21.75 -18.64
N LYS A 240 -13.83 21.75 -18.56
CA LYS A 240 -14.69 20.92 -19.42
C LYS A 240 -14.53 21.27 -20.90
N GLU A 241 -14.31 22.51 -21.26
CA GLU A 241 -14.07 22.93 -22.64
C GLU A 241 -12.71 22.48 -23.15
N LEU A 242 -11.70 22.32 -22.27
CA LEU A 242 -10.34 21.87 -22.62
C LEU A 242 -10.25 20.35 -22.82
N GLU A 243 -11.27 19.58 -22.42
CA GLU A 243 -11.27 18.12 -22.50
C GLU A 243 -11.01 17.62 -23.92
N PHE A 244 -10.20 16.57 -24.03
CA PHE A 244 -9.79 15.91 -25.29
C PHE A 244 -8.85 16.71 -26.22
N ILE A 245 -8.31 17.86 -25.77
CA ILE A 245 -7.16 18.46 -26.44
C ILE A 245 -5.98 17.49 -26.31
N GLU A 246 -5.21 17.35 -27.38
CA GLU A 246 -4.00 16.54 -27.37
C GLU A 246 -2.78 17.45 -27.19
N ALA A 247 -2.03 17.21 -26.12
CA ALA A 247 -0.72 17.80 -25.94
C ALA A 247 0.37 16.80 -26.36
N GLN A 248 1.53 17.30 -26.74
CA GLN A 248 2.69 16.48 -27.06
C GLN A 248 3.53 16.25 -25.81
N HIS A 249 3.88 15.00 -25.54
CA HIS A 249 4.85 14.69 -24.49
C HIS A 249 6.19 15.37 -24.81
N PRO A 250 6.86 16.03 -23.82
CA PRO A 250 8.00 16.92 -24.10
C PRO A 250 9.21 16.26 -24.79
N PHE A 251 9.41 14.96 -24.63
CA PHE A 251 10.56 14.24 -25.19
C PHE A 251 10.26 12.82 -25.70
N LEU A 252 9.03 12.34 -25.56
CA LEU A 252 8.61 11.05 -26.12
C LEU A 252 7.61 11.25 -27.27
N ASP A 253 7.60 10.35 -28.23
CA ASP A 253 6.54 10.33 -29.25
C ASP A 253 5.25 9.73 -28.68
N ARG A 254 4.61 10.52 -27.83
CA ARG A 254 3.38 10.15 -27.12
C ARG A 254 2.47 11.36 -26.96
N VAL A 255 1.18 11.12 -27.09
CA VAL A 255 0.15 12.10 -26.75
C VAL A 255 -0.03 12.16 -25.24
N SER A 256 -0.13 13.37 -24.70
CA SER A 256 -0.61 13.66 -23.36
C SER A 256 -2.02 14.23 -23.50
N LEU A 257 -3.05 13.42 -23.22
CA LEU A 257 -4.44 13.81 -23.41
C LEU A 257 -4.90 14.76 -22.30
N VAL A 258 -5.56 15.86 -22.64
CA VAL A 258 -6.21 16.70 -21.63
C VAL A 258 -7.52 16.05 -21.19
N ILE A 259 -7.64 15.78 -19.92
CA ILE A 259 -8.77 15.07 -19.29
C ILE A 259 -9.33 15.84 -18.11
N ASN A 260 -10.54 15.50 -17.67
CA ASN A 260 -11.19 16.12 -16.51
C ASN A 260 -11.08 15.23 -15.25
N GLY A 261 -10.72 15.84 -14.12
CA GLY A 261 -10.65 15.20 -12.81
C GLY A 261 -10.97 16.15 -11.68
N GLU A 262 -11.82 15.73 -10.74
CA GLU A 262 -12.28 16.55 -9.61
C GLU A 262 -11.22 16.69 -8.49
N HIS A 263 -10.15 15.88 -8.53
CA HIS A 263 -9.03 15.93 -7.57
C HIS A 263 -8.07 17.11 -7.80
N VAL A 264 -8.19 17.80 -8.92
CA VAL A 264 -7.38 18.99 -9.19
C VAL A 264 -7.84 20.14 -8.31
N THR A 265 -6.91 20.73 -7.55
CA THR A 265 -7.17 21.85 -6.63
C THR A 265 -6.47 23.11 -7.09
N THR A 266 -6.74 24.21 -6.39
CA THR A 266 -6.09 25.51 -6.59
C THR A 266 -5.18 25.90 -5.41
N ASP A 267 -4.76 24.93 -4.60
CA ASP A 267 -3.91 25.17 -3.43
C ASP A 267 -2.44 25.39 -3.80
N ALA A 268 -2.01 24.85 -4.92
CA ALA A 268 -0.64 24.99 -5.46
C ALA A 268 -0.55 24.55 -6.93
N GLY A 269 0.54 24.91 -7.59
CA GLY A 269 0.86 24.47 -8.94
C GLY A 269 0.27 25.35 -10.03
N THR A 270 -0.34 24.76 -11.04
CA THR A 270 -0.82 25.47 -12.24
C THR A 270 -2.30 25.20 -12.55
N GLY A 271 -2.94 24.30 -11.82
CA GLY A 271 -4.27 23.76 -12.14
C GLY A 271 -4.28 22.79 -13.32
N CYS A 272 -3.13 22.54 -13.95
CA CYS A 272 -2.92 21.50 -14.95
C CYS A 272 -2.03 20.43 -14.32
N VAL A 273 -2.58 19.26 -14.02
CA VAL A 273 -1.88 18.21 -13.28
C VAL A 273 -1.30 17.18 -14.24
N HIS A 274 0.01 16.99 -14.17
CA HIS A 274 0.70 15.88 -14.81
C HIS A 274 0.12 14.55 -14.32
N THR A 275 -0.33 13.70 -15.23
CA THR A 275 -1.05 12.46 -14.92
C THR A 275 -0.28 11.25 -15.42
N ALA A 276 0.11 10.39 -14.47
CA ALA A 276 0.80 9.13 -14.70
C ALA A 276 0.12 7.99 -13.90
N PRO A 277 -0.86 7.28 -14.47
CA PRO A 277 -1.66 6.27 -13.78
C PRO A 277 -0.86 5.14 -13.11
N GLY A 278 0.38 4.94 -13.50
CA GLY A 278 1.29 3.97 -12.87
C GLY A 278 1.94 4.45 -11.57
N HIS A 279 1.82 5.76 -11.23
CA HIS A 279 2.57 6.39 -10.14
C HIS A 279 1.72 7.30 -9.24
N GLY A 280 0.41 7.25 -9.33
CA GLY A 280 -0.51 8.00 -8.47
C GLY A 280 -1.88 7.35 -8.40
N GLU A 281 -2.49 7.34 -7.21
CA GLU A 281 -3.81 6.74 -7.01
C GLU A 281 -4.91 7.54 -7.71
N ASP A 282 -4.92 8.88 -7.53
CA ASP A 282 -5.86 9.76 -8.24
C ASP A 282 -5.68 9.69 -9.74
N ASP A 283 -4.42 9.64 -10.22
CA ASP A 283 -4.09 9.48 -11.63
C ASP A 283 -4.61 8.15 -12.19
N TYR A 284 -4.52 7.08 -11.40
CA TYR A 284 -5.05 5.77 -11.77
C TYR A 284 -6.57 5.80 -11.85
N ILE A 285 -7.25 6.37 -10.85
CA ILE A 285 -8.72 6.44 -10.80
C ILE A 285 -9.27 7.26 -11.98
N VAL A 286 -8.69 8.44 -12.23
CA VAL A 286 -9.11 9.25 -13.38
C VAL A 286 -8.72 8.59 -14.70
N GLY A 287 -7.56 7.95 -14.76
CA GLY A 287 -7.09 7.23 -15.94
C GLY A 287 -8.01 6.10 -16.38
N GLN A 288 -8.62 5.38 -15.41
CA GLN A 288 -9.61 4.34 -15.71
C GLN A 288 -10.86 4.89 -16.43
N LYS A 289 -11.29 6.12 -16.13
CA LYS A 289 -12.45 6.74 -16.78
C LYS A 289 -12.19 7.05 -18.27
N TYR A 290 -10.92 7.23 -18.64
CA TYR A 290 -10.49 7.57 -20.00
C TYR A 290 -9.74 6.43 -20.69
N ASP A 291 -9.73 5.23 -20.10
CA ASP A 291 -9.03 4.04 -20.62
C ASP A 291 -7.53 4.30 -20.90
N LEU A 292 -6.89 5.05 -20.02
CA LEU A 292 -5.47 5.40 -20.16
C LEU A 292 -4.56 4.22 -19.78
N PRO A 293 -3.41 4.09 -20.46
CA PRO A 293 -2.44 3.04 -20.14
C PRO A 293 -1.79 3.26 -18.77
N VAL A 294 -1.58 2.17 -18.03
CA VAL A 294 -0.88 2.16 -16.74
C VAL A 294 0.59 1.84 -16.98
N ILE A 295 1.40 2.89 -17.19
CA ILE A 295 2.84 2.79 -17.46
C ILE A 295 3.60 2.92 -16.14
N SER A 296 4.43 1.94 -15.81
CA SER A 296 5.26 1.93 -14.60
C SER A 296 6.61 1.27 -14.90
N PRO A 297 7.56 1.99 -15.48
CA PRO A 297 8.80 1.46 -16.02
C PRO A 297 9.89 1.27 -14.96
N LEU A 298 9.53 0.93 -13.74
CA LEU A 298 10.46 0.68 -12.64
C LEU A 298 10.40 -0.77 -12.20
N ASN A 299 11.55 -1.39 -11.97
CA ASN A 299 11.66 -2.70 -11.33
C ASN A 299 11.50 -2.60 -9.80
N ASP A 300 11.60 -3.74 -9.11
CA ASP A 300 11.41 -3.83 -7.65
C ASP A 300 12.39 -2.97 -6.84
N LYS A 301 13.58 -2.69 -7.40
CA LYS A 301 14.62 -1.86 -6.78
C LYS A 301 14.45 -0.37 -7.06
N GLY A 302 13.38 0.04 -7.77
CA GLY A 302 13.17 1.42 -8.19
C GLY A 302 14.12 1.87 -9.30
N VAL A 303 14.62 0.94 -10.10
CA VAL A 303 15.49 1.21 -11.24
C VAL A 303 14.67 1.14 -12.52
N PHE A 304 14.86 2.09 -13.43
CA PHE A 304 14.18 2.12 -14.71
C PHE A 304 14.54 0.90 -15.56
N THR A 305 13.52 0.26 -16.11
CA THR A 305 13.62 -0.82 -17.08
C THR A 305 13.77 -0.26 -18.50
N GLU A 306 13.85 -1.14 -19.51
CA GLU A 306 13.87 -0.77 -20.93
C GLU A 306 12.67 0.14 -21.32
N GLU A 307 11.49 -0.05 -20.71
CA GLU A 307 10.31 0.80 -20.91
C GLU A 307 10.56 2.27 -20.50
N GLY A 308 11.57 2.54 -19.67
CA GLY A 308 11.98 3.87 -19.25
C GLY A 308 12.79 4.62 -20.31
N GLY A 309 13.10 3.98 -21.45
CA GLY A 309 13.82 4.57 -22.59
C GLY A 309 15.20 5.13 -22.17
N PRO A 310 15.43 6.46 -22.35
CA PRO A 310 16.75 7.05 -22.07
C PRO A 310 17.19 6.97 -20.61
N PHE A 311 16.32 6.56 -19.70
CA PHE A 311 16.60 6.45 -18.26
C PHE A 311 16.84 5.01 -17.80
N GLU A 312 16.85 4.03 -18.70
CA GLU A 312 17.14 2.61 -18.40
C GLU A 312 18.37 2.47 -17.50
N GLY A 313 18.27 1.62 -16.50
CA GLY A 313 19.34 1.36 -15.53
C GLY A 313 19.52 2.43 -14.46
N MET A 314 18.84 3.57 -14.52
CA MET A 314 18.93 4.62 -13.51
C MET A 314 17.98 4.35 -12.34
N PHE A 315 18.47 4.59 -11.13
CA PHE A 315 17.62 4.65 -9.94
C PHE A 315 16.71 5.89 -10.00
N TYR A 316 15.43 5.75 -9.67
CA TYR A 316 14.42 6.79 -9.86
C TYR A 316 14.81 8.17 -9.31
N ASP A 317 15.41 8.22 -8.12
CA ASP A 317 15.78 9.49 -7.49
C ASP A 317 16.96 10.18 -8.24
N LYS A 318 17.88 9.40 -8.80
CA LYS A 318 18.96 9.91 -9.65
C LYS A 318 18.45 10.33 -11.04
N ALA A 319 17.40 9.70 -11.53
CA ALA A 319 16.78 10.04 -12.80
C ALA A 319 16.15 11.45 -12.79
N ASN A 320 15.79 12.01 -11.62
CA ASN A 320 15.29 13.39 -11.54
C ASN A 320 16.18 14.39 -12.28
N LYS A 321 17.49 14.29 -12.08
CA LYS A 321 18.44 15.18 -12.76
C LYS A 321 18.47 14.92 -14.28
N ALA A 322 18.52 13.68 -14.69
CA ALA A 322 18.55 13.33 -16.11
C ALA A 322 17.28 13.78 -16.85
N VAL A 323 16.10 13.63 -16.22
CA VAL A 323 14.83 14.11 -16.75
C VAL A 323 14.83 15.63 -16.87
N THR A 324 15.27 16.36 -15.84
CA THR A 324 15.33 17.83 -15.90
C THR A 324 16.34 18.34 -16.94
N ASP A 325 17.48 17.66 -17.08
CA ASP A 325 18.46 18.01 -18.12
C ASP A 325 17.87 17.80 -19.53
N LEU A 326 17.15 16.69 -19.75
CA LEU A 326 16.49 16.41 -21.04
C LEU A 326 15.34 17.39 -21.33
N LEU A 327 14.53 17.73 -20.33
CA LEU A 327 13.47 18.74 -20.47
C LEU A 327 14.05 20.11 -20.84
N LYS A 328 15.22 20.47 -20.29
CA LYS A 328 15.92 21.69 -20.63
C LYS A 328 16.47 21.66 -22.06
N GLU A 329 17.04 20.54 -22.50
CA GLU A 329 17.51 20.35 -23.89
C GLU A 329 16.36 20.49 -24.89
N LYS A 330 15.16 20.13 -24.52
CA LYS A 330 13.94 20.22 -25.35
C LYS A 330 13.17 21.54 -25.20
N ASP A 331 13.74 22.53 -24.51
CA ASP A 331 13.10 23.81 -24.20
C ASP A 331 11.74 23.72 -23.50
N ALA A 332 11.47 22.58 -22.86
CA ALA A 332 10.22 22.32 -22.12
C ALA A 332 10.30 22.66 -20.64
N LEU A 333 11.49 22.78 -20.06
CA LEU A 333 11.68 23.13 -18.65
C LEU A 333 11.62 24.65 -18.47
N LEU A 334 10.52 25.15 -17.89
CA LEU A 334 10.35 26.57 -17.62
C LEU A 334 11.07 27.02 -16.33
N LYS A 335 11.03 26.17 -15.29
CA LYS A 335 11.72 26.45 -14.02
C LYS A 335 12.10 25.16 -13.31
N LEU A 336 13.24 25.20 -12.64
CA LEU A 336 13.69 24.20 -11.67
C LEU A 336 14.00 24.91 -10.34
N ASP A 337 13.37 24.47 -9.28
CA ASP A 337 13.64 24.90 -7.92
C ASP A 337 13.68 23.68 -6.99
N PHE A 338 13.88 23.90 -5.68
CA PHE A 338 13.88 22.84 -4.69
C PHE A 338 12.98 23.25 -3.52
N ILE A 339 12.09 22.33 -3.13
CA ILE A 339 11.24 22.52 -1.96
C ILE A 339 11.48 21.42 -0.93
N THR A 340 11.24 21.75 0.33
CA THR A 340 11.18 20.77 1.42
C THR A 340 9.73 20.55 1.78
N HIS A 341 9.29 19.32 1.71
CA HIS A 341 7.91 18.94 1.98
C HIS A 341 7.81 17.58 2.67
N SER A 342 6.68 17.33 3.30
CA SER A 342 6.36 16.05 3.90
C SER A 342 6.28 14.95 2.83
N TYR A 343 7.05 13.87 2.97
CA TYR A 343 7.15 12.80 1.99
C TYR A 343 7.04 11.43 2.66
N PRO A 344 6.33 10.45 2.05
CA PRO A 344 6.15 9.13 2.62
C PRO A 344 7.46 8.32 2.64
N HIS A 345 7.73 7.69 3.77
CA HIS A 345 8.88 6.83 4.02
C HIS A 345 8.42 5.47 4.56
N ASP A 346 9.15 4.44 4.21
CA ASP A 346 9.01 3.11 4.80
C ASP A 346 9.33 3.18 6.31
N TRP A 347 8.37 2.80 7.13
CA TRP A 347 8.45 2.91 8.59
C TRP A 347 9.63 2.11 9.19
N ARG A 348 10.13 1.10 8.49
CA ARG A 348 11.22 0.22 8.96
C ARG A 348 12.58 0.62 8.44
N THR A 349 12.68 0.89 7.15
CA THR A 349 13.95 1.28 6.52
C THR A 349 14.25 2.75 6.66
N LYS A 350 13.23 3.58 6.96
CA LYS A 350 13.30 5.06 7.00
C LYS A 350 13.77 5.65 5.66
N LYS A 351 13.51 4.94 4.57
CA LYS A 351 13.83 5.40 3.21
C LYS A 351 12.56 5.84 2.48
N PRO A 352 12.68 6.79 1.55
CA PRO A 352 11.55 7.22 0.74
C PRO A 352 10.90 6.06 0.00
N VAL A 353 9.57 6.08 -0.07
CA VAL A 353 8.76 5.18 -0.89
C VAL A 353 8.31 5.86 -2.17
N ILE A 354 7.84 5.08 -3.12
CA ILE A 354 7.25 5.55 -4.37
C ILE A 354 5.87 4.94 -4.55
N PHE A 355 5.04 5.54 -5.40
CA PHE A 355 3.90 4.84 -5.96
C PHE A 355 4.33 4.07 -7.21
N ARG A 356 4.01 2.79 -7.27
CA ARG A 356 4.36 1.90 -8.38
C ARG A 356 3.21 0.96 -8.69
N ALA A 357 2.71 0.99 -9.92
CA ALA A 357 1.74 0.01 -10.37
C ALA A 357 2.42 -1.34 -10.60
N THR A 358 1.98 -2.31 -9.84
CA THR A 358 2.45 -3.69 -9.90
C THR A 358 1.30 -4.65 -9.60
N PRO A 359 1.30 -5.88 -10.16
CA PRO A 359 0.30 -6.87 -9.80
C PRO A 359 0.39 -7.21 -8.31
N GLN A 360 -0.70 -7.02 -7.58
CA GLN A 360 -0.77 -7.27 -6.14
C GLN A 360 -2.11 -7.94 -5.81
N TRP A 361 -2.18 -8.56 -4.62
CA TRP A 361 -3.42 -9.05 -4.05
C TRP A 361 -4.01 -8.01 -3.11
N PHE A 362 -5.31 -7.82 -3.25
CA PHE A 362 -6.08 -6.82 -2.51
C PHE A 362 -7.20 -7.48 -1.73
N ALA A 363 -7.44 -6.97 -0.52
CA ALA A 363 -8.68 -7.18 0.22
C ALA A 363 -9.54 -5.92 0.12
N SER A 364 -10.76 -6.07 -0.39
CA SER A 364 -11.72 -4.97 -0.53
C SER A 364 -12.80 -5.06 0.53
N ILE A 365 -13.01 -4.00 1.30
CA ILE A 365 -14.10 -3.90 2.26
C ILE A 365 -15.36 -3.24 1.68
N ASN A 366 -15.35 -2.86 0.41
CA ASN A 366 -16.44 -2.07 -0.19
C ASN A 366 -17.82 -2.72 -0.04
N LYS A 367 -17.89 -4.06 -0.14
CA LYS A 367 -19.16 -4.80 -0.02
C LYS A 367 -19.68 -4.89 1.42
N VAL A 368 -18.80 -4.79 2.40
CA VAL A 368 -19.10 -4.99 3.83
C VAL A 368 -18.87 -3.73 4.67
N ARG A 369 -18.46 -2.63 4.03
CA ARG A 369 -18.14 -1.37 4.72
C ARG A 369 -19.28 -0.88 5.61
N GLN A 370 -20.51 -0.91 5.12
CA GLN A 370 -21.65 -0.42 5.89
C GLN A 370 -21.91 -1.30 7.11
N ASP A 371 -21.83 -2.62 6.96
CA ASP A 371 -21.99 -3.56 8.07
C ASP A 371 -20.94 -3.32 9.17
N ILE A 372 -19.70 -3.00 8.78
CA ILE A 372 -18.62 -2.66 9.73
C ILE A 372 -18.92 -1.33 10.43
N LEU A 373 -19.35 -0.30 9.69
CA LEU A 373 -19.71 1.00 10.26
C LEU A 373 -20.87 0.87 11.26
N ASP A 374 -21.88 0.06 10.94
CA ASP A 374 -23.01 -0.21 11.82
C ASP A 374 -22.56 -0.95 13.09
N ALA A 375 -21.66 -1.93 12.98
CA ALA A 375 -21.07 -2.62 14.12
C ALA A 375 -20.24 -1.67 15.03
N ILE A 376 -19.54 -0.68 14.44
CA ILE A 376 -18.85 0.35 15.21
C ILE A 376 -19.84 1.23 15.96
N GLU A 377 -20.98 1.59 15.35
CA GLU A 377 -22.03 2.37 16.01
C GLU A 377 -22.63 1.61 17.21
N ASP A 378 -22.81 0.31 17.13
CA ASP A 378 -23.34 -0.56 18.18
C ASP A 378 -22.32 -0.88 19.29
N THR A 379 -21.04 -0.61 19.06
CA THR A 379 -19.96 -0.89 20.02
C THR A 379 -19.87 0.19 21.10
N ASN A 380 -19.74 -0.23 22.37
CA ASN A 380 -19.57 0.67 23.50
C ASN A 380 -18.10 1.12 23.65
N PHE A 381 -17.77 2.27 23.11
CA PHE A 381 -16.44 2.88 23.27
C PHE A 381 -16.33 3.59 24.62
N LYS A 382 -15.28 3.28 25.38
CA LYS A 382 -14.98 3.96 26.66
C LYS A 382 -14.32 5.31 26.46
N VAL A 383 -13.85 5.61 25.26
CA VAL A 383 -13.24 6.88 24.85
C VAL A 383 -13.96 7.36 23.59
N ASP A 384 -14.72 8.43 23.69
CA ASP A 384 -15.59 8.91 22.58
C ASP A 384 -14.81 9.23 21.32
N TRP A 385 -13.64 9.87 21.44
CA TRP A 385 -12.78 10.14 20.30
C TRP A 385 -12.30 8.88 19.58
N GLY A 386 -12.19 7.75 20.29
CA GLY A 386 -11.82 6.46 19.74
C GLY A 386 -12.85 5.94 18.73
N LYS A 387 -14.16 6.09 19.06
CA LYS A 387 -15.24 5.75 18.14
C LYS A 387 -15.16 6.54 16.84
N THR A 388 -15.06 7.87 16.96
CA THR A 388 -14.96 8.77 15.80
C THR A 388 -13.74 8.42 14.93
N ARG A 389 -12.59 8.13 15.55
CA ARG A 389 -11.38 7.78 14.83
C ARG A 389 -11.53 6.48 14.04
N ILE A 390 -12.02 5.41 14.66
CA ILE A 390 -12.21 4.12 13.97
C ILE A 390 -13.27 4.23 12.87
N TYR A 391 -14.37 4.93 13.13
CA TYR A 391 -15.42 5.17 12.15
C TYR A 391 -14.84 5.83 10.88
N ASN A 392 -14.07 6.93 11.06
CA ASN A 392 -13.45 7.62 9.94
C ASN A 392 -12.41 6.73 9.21
N MET A 393 -11.61 5.98 9.95
CA MET A 393 -10.64 5.03 9.36
C MET A 393 -11.29 3.99 8.45
N ILE A 394 -12.47 3.48 8.82
CA ILE A 394 -13.21 2.50 8.01
C ILE A 394 -13.97 3.18 6.87
N ARG A 395 -14.61 4.33 7.14
CA ARG A 395 -15.34 5.08 6.12
C ARG A 395 -14.45 5.45 4.94
N ASP A 396 -13.26 5.94 5.25
CA ASP A 396 -12.32 6.52 4.27
C ASP A 396 -11.28 5.50 3.78
N ARG A 397 -11.33 4.25 4.29
CA ARG A 397 -10.36 3.22 3.95
C ARG A 397 -10.47 2.81 2.50
N GLY A 398 -9.35 2.89 1.80
CA GLY A 398 -9.16 2.28 0.49
C GLY A 398 -9.04 0.75 0.56
N GLU A 399 -8.66 0.14 -0.54
CA GLU A 399 -8.39 -1.29 -0.60
C GLU A 399 -7.05 -1.63 0.06
N TRP A 400 -7.04 -2.73 0.81
CA TRP A 400 -5.85 -3.17 1.50
C TRP A 400 -4.98 -4.07 0.62
N VAL A 401 -3.74 -3.67 0.35
CA VAL A 401 -2.73 -4.53 -0.29
C VAL A 401 -2.27 -5.58 0.71
N ILE A 402 -2.68 -6.83 0.52
CA ILE A 402 -2.37 -7.94 1.44
C ILE A 402 -1.14 -8.75 1.03
N SER A 403 -0.64 -8.61 -0.19
CA SER A 403 0.55 -9.33 -0.66
C SER A 403 1.84 -8.62 -0.32
N ARG A 404 2.85 -9.38 0.08
CA ARG A 404 4.21 -8.90 0.37
C ARG A 404 5.24 -9.79 -0.34
N GLN A 405 6.23 -9.18 -0.98
CA GLN A 405 7.32 -9.85 -1.69
C GLN A 405 8.42 -10.24 -0.70
N ARG A 406 8.03 -11.06 0.28
CA ARG A 406 8.85 -11.54 1.40
C ARG A 406 8.73 -13.04 1.53
N VAL A 407 9.52 -13.63 2.44
CA VAL A 407 9.52 -15.07 2.67
C VAL A 407 9.13 -15.47 4.10
N TRP A 408 9.27 -14.56 5.07
CA TRP A 408 8.88 -14.82 6.45
C TRP A 408 7.47 -14.30 6.75
N GLY A 409 6.49 -15.14 6.50
CA GLY A 409 5.08 -14.90 6.70
C GLY A 409 4.24 -16.07 6.20
N VAL A 410 2.94 -15.97 6.32
CA VAL A 410 1.98 -16.96 5.82
C VAL A 410 1.83 -16.76 4.30
N PRO A 411 2.15 -17.75 3.46
CA PRO A 411 2.02 -17.60 2.02
C PRO A 411 0.56 -17.49 1.59
N LEU A 412 0.31 -16.77 0.49
CA LEU A 412 -1.01 -16.71 -0.14
C LEU A 412 -1.34 -18.06 -0.78
N PRO A 413 -2.46 -18.72 -0.40
CA PRO A 413 -2.78 -20.08 -0.83
C PRO A 413 -3.41 -20.11 -2.23
N VAL A 414 -2.71 -19.57 -3.21
CA VAL A 414 -3.20 -19.38 -4.58
C VAL A 414 -2.35 -20.15 -5.56
N PHE A 415 -3.03 -20.80 -6.50
CA PHE A 415 -2.39 -21.49 -7.62
C PHE A 415 -2.78 -20.86 -8.94
N TYR A 416 -2.01 -21.15 -9.98
CA TYR A 416 -2.25 -20.71 -11.35
C TYR A 416 -2.26 -21.90 -12.28
N ALA A 417 -3.24 -21.92 -13.18
CA ALA A 417 -3.28 -22.84 -14.29
C ALA A 417 -2.25 -22.42 -15.38
N GLU A 418 -1.97 -23.32 -16.33
CA GLU A 418 -1.06 -23.06 -17.46
C GLU A 418 -1.47 -21.84 -18.31
N ASN A 419 -2.78 -21.60 -18.45
CA ASN A 419 -3.31 -20.44 -19.16
C ASN A 419 -3.33 -19.14 -18.32
N GLY A 420 -2.86 -19.20 -17.07
CA GLY A 420 -2.85 -18.06 -16.14
C GLY A 420 -4.11 -17.89 -15.29
N ASP A 421 -5.09 -18.77 -15.42
CA ASP A 421 -6.29 -18.72 -14.57
C ASP A 421 -5.92 -18.87 -13.10
N ILE A 422 -6.54 -18.04 -12.26
CA ILE A 422 -6.34 -18.06 -10.80
C ILE A 422 -7.17 -19.17 -10.19
N ILE A 423 -6.52 -20.02 -9.40
CA ILE A 423 -7.15 -21.11 -8.65
C ILE A 423 -7.08 -20.79 -7.16
N MET A 424 -8.24 -20.43 -6.60
CA MET A 424 -8.41 -20.00 -5.21
C MET A 424 -9.81 -20.42 -4.75
N THR A 425 -10.11 -21.72 -4.89
CA THR A 425 -11.40 -22.29 -4.52
C THR A 425 -11.41 -22.68 -3.05
N LYS A 426 -12.60 -22.78 -2.46
CA LYS A 426 -12.77 -23.26 -1.09
C LYS A 426 -12.10 -24.63 -0.88
N GLU A 427 -12.17 -25.51 -1.86
CA GLU A 427 -11.54 -26.83 -1.80
C GLU A 427 -10.01 -26.74 -1.73
N THR A 428 -9.39 -26.00 -2.66
CA THR A 428 -7.93 -25.88 -2.73
C THR A 428 -7.36 -25.14 -1.52
N VAL A 429 -8.02 -24.08 -1.07
CA VAL A 429 -7.59 -23.29 0.09
C VAL A 429 -7.71 -24.10 1.39
N ASN A 430 -8.82 -24.82 1.60
CA ASN A 430 -8.96 -25.67 2.78
C ASN A 430 -7.94 -26.82 2.77
N HIS A 431 -7.66 -27.42 1.62
CA HIS A 431 -6.62 -28.43 1.52
C HIS A 431 -5.24 -27.90 1.94
N VAL A 432 -4.89 -26.69 1.50
CA VAL A 432 -3.66 -26.01 1.94
C VAL A 432 -3.67 -25.76 3.45
N ALA A 433 -4.81 -25.33 4.00
CA ALA A 433 -4.96 -25.16 5.46
C ALA A 433 -4.70 -26.47 6.22
N ASP A 434 -5.24 -27.58 5.76
CA ASP A 434 -5.03 -28.91 6.36
C ASP A 434 -3.56 -29.35 6.29
N LEU A 435 -2.88 -29.03 5.19
CA LEU A 435 -1.44 -29.26 5.06
C LEU A 435 -0.63 -28.41 6.03
N PHE A 436 -1.00 -27.14 6.20
CA PHE A 436 -0.31 -26.24 7.14
C PHE A 436 -0.54 -26.67 8.59
N GLU A 437 -1.75 -27.08 8.95
CA GLU A 437 -2.07 -27.58 10.28
C GLU A 437 -1.22 -28.83 10.64
N LYS A 438 -0.96 -29.68 9.65
CA LYS A 438 -0.22 -30.92 9.85
C LYS A 438 1.30 -30.75 9.78
N TYR A 439 1.79 -29.91 8.87
CA TYR A 439 3.22 -29.83 8.52
C TYR A 439 3.85 -28.43 8.75
N GLY A 440 3.03 -27.41 9.04
CA GLY A 440 3.45 -26.01 9.07
C GLY A 440 3.57 -25.39 7.67
N SER A 441 3.62 -24.06 7.60
CA SER A 441 3.63 -23.33 6.32
C SER A 441 4.92 -23.47 5.50
N ASN A 442 6.01 -24.02 6.08
CA ASN A 442 7.24 -24.28 5.32
C ASN A 442 7.02 -25.24 4.15
N ILE A 443 6.02 -26.16 4.25
CA ILE A 443 5.66 -27.09 3.17
C ILE A 443 5.34 -26.36 1.86
N TRP A 444 4.81 -25.10 1.94
CA TRP A 444 4.53 -24.30 0.74
C TRP A 444 5.78 -24.00 -0.07
N PHE A 445 6.92 -23.84 0.57
CA PHE A 445 8.19 -23.51 -0.07
C PHE A 445 9.04 -24.75 -0.42
N GLU A 446 8.71 -25.90 0.16
CA GLU A 446 9.43 -27.17 -0.02
C GLU A 446 8.83 -28.05 -1.12
N LYS A 447 7.53 -27.89 -1.40
CA LYS A 447 6.79 -28.73 -2.32
C LYS A 447 6.40 -27.99 -3.59
N GLU A 448 6.27 -28.70 -4.70
CA GLU A 448 5.75 -28.17 -5.95
C GLU A 448 4.23 -27.95 -5.88
N ALA A 449 3.68 -27.08 -6.75
CA ALA A 449 2.26 -26.73 -6.74
C ALA A 449 1.35 -27.96 -6.81
N LYS A 450 1.69 -28.93 -7.66
CA LYS A 450 0.92 -30.17 -7.85
C LYS A 450 0.84 -31.04 -6.59
N GLU A 451 1.87 -31.02 -5.75
CA GLU A 451 1.91 -31.77 -4.49
C GLU A 451 1.10 -31.11 -3.37
N LEU A 452 0.77 -29.82 -3.55
CA LEU A 452 -0.01 -29.00 -2.61
C LEU A 452 -1.48 -28.88 -2.99
N LEU A 453 -1.86 -29.36 -4.16
CA LEU A 453 -3.24 -29.47 -4.60
C LEU A 453 -3.87 -30.79 -4.14
N PRO A 454 -5.21 -30.87 -4.00
CA PRO A 454 -5.90 -32.12 -3.70
C PRO A 454 -5.52 -33.25 -4.71
N GLU A 455 -5.49 -34.49 -4.23
CA GLU A 455 -5.19 -35.63 -5.10
C GLU A 455 -6.20 -35.72 -6.25
N GLY A 456 -5.70 -35.85 -7.48
CA GLY A 456 -6.53 -35.91 -8.70
C GLY A 456 -7.10 -34.55 -9.12
N PHE A 457 -6.68 -33.44 -8.53
CA PHE A 457 -7.15 -32.10 -8.93
C PHE A 457 -6.84 -31.84 -10.41
N SER A 458 -7.83 -31.31 -11.12
CA SER A 458 -7.72 -30.92 -12.52
C SER A 458 -8.40 -29.55 -12.76
N HIS A 459 -7.89 -28.81 -13.72
CA HIS A 459 -8.47 -27.53 -14.12
C HIS A 459 -8.47 -27.40 -15.65
N PRO A 460 -9.55 -26.87 -16.27
CA PRO A 460 -9.61 -26.72 -17.74
C PRO A 460 -8.47 -25.88 -18.32
N GLY A 461 -7.97 -24.92 -17.58
CA GLY A 461 -6.84 -24.08 -17.95
C GLY A 461 -5.48 -24.76 -17.86
N SER A 462 -5.41 -26.02 -17.39
CA SER A 462 -4.18 -26.82 -17.28
C SER A 462 -4.36 -28.17 -17.98
N PRO A 463 -4.38 -28.20 -19.32
CA PRO A 463 -4.62 -29.43 -20.08
C PRO A 463 -3.50 -30.48 -19.90
N ASN A 464 -2.28 -30.06 -19.54
CA ASN A 464 -1.17 -30.95 -19.26
C ASN A 464 -1.05 -31.29 -17.75
N GLY A 465 -1.91 -30.74 -16.91
CA GLY A 465 -1.88 -30.94 -15.47
C GLY A 465 -0.72 -30.23 -14.76
N GLU A 466 -0.19 -29.19 -15.38
CA GLU A 466 0.86 -28.35 -14.79
C GLU A 466 0.24 -27.15 -14.07
N PHE A 467 0.78 -26.82 -12.90
CA PHE A 467 0.34 -25.72 -12.05
C PHE A 467 1.53 -24.99 -11.48
N THR A 468 1.35 -23.70 -11.27
CA THR A 468 2.27 -22.89 -10.47
C THR A 468 1.56 -22.36 -9.24
N LYS A 469 2.30 -21.80 -8.29
CA LYS A 469 1.76 -21.25 -7.04
C LYS A 469 2.26 -19.84 -6.82
N GLU A 470 1.50 -19.08 -6.02
CA GLU A 470 1.89 -17.74 -5.60
C GLU A 470 3.14 -17.80 -4.72
N THR A 471 4.00 -16.81 -4.87
CA THR A 471 5.25 -16.67 -4.10
C THR A 471 5.18 -15.61 -3.03
N ASP A 472 4.20 -14.72 -3.11
CA ASP A 472 3.97 -13.67 -2.12
C ASP A 472 3.41 -14.24 -0.81
N ILE A 473 3.74 -13.58 0.28
CA ILE A 473 3.17 -13.86 1.61
C ILE A 473 2.10 -12.84 1.96
N MET A 474 1.26 -13.15 2.93
CA MET A 474 0.30 -12.20 3.49
C MET A 474 1.00 -11.11 4.29
N ASP A 475 0.39 -9.94 4.32
CA ASP A 475 0.74 -8.86 5.25
C ASP A 475 0.64 -9.35 6.69
N VAL A 476 1.62 -9.02 7.53
CA VAL A 476 1.63 -9.39 8.95
C VAL A 476 0.40 -8.89 9.72
N TRP A 477 -0.20 -7.79 9.29
CA TRP A 477 -1.45 -7.31 9.86
C TRP A 477 -2.63 -8.25 9.62
N PHE A 478 -2.56 -9.10 8.58
CA PHE A 478 -3.55 -10.16 8.39
C PHE A 478 -3.44 -11.24 9.48
N ASP A 479 -2.23 -11.51 9.96
CA ASP A 479 -2.02 -12.43 11.08
C ASP A 479 -2.74 -11.93 12.33
N SER A 480 -2.46 -10.70 12.75
CA SER A 480 -3.09 -10.12 13.95
C SER A 480 -4.59 -9.87 13.76
N GLY A 481 -5.05 -9.52 12.57
CA GLY A 481 -6.46 -9.40 12.21
C GLY A 481 -7.23 -10.71 12.31
N SER A 482 -6.57 -11.85 12.07
CA SER A 482 -7.15 -13.19 12.14
C SER A 482 -7.29 -13.76 13.55
N SER A 483 -6.91 -13.02 14.59
CA SER A 483 -6.85 -13.53 15.98
C SER A 483 -8.20 -13.90 16.55
N HIS A 484 -9.29 -13.31 16.08
CA HIS A 484 -10.64 -13.76 16.46
C HIS A 484 -10.86 -15.22 16.04
N ARG A 485 -10.47 -15.59 14.81
CA ARG A 485 -10.60 -16.95 14.27
C ARG A 485 -9.58 -17.92 14.87
N GLY A 486 -8.31 -17.49 14.97
CA GLY A 486 -7.23 -18.33 15.47
C GLY A 486 -7.20 -18.51 17.00
N VAL A 487 -7.91 -17.67 17.75
CA VAL A 487 -7.86 -17.67 19.22
C VAL A 487 -9.25 -17.75 19.85
N LEU A 488 -10.13 -16.78 19.60
CA LEU A 488 -11.42 -16.69 20.31
C LEU A 488 -12.36 -17.85 19.96
N GLU A 489 -12.41 -18.27 18.70
CA GLU A 489 -13.28 -19.37 18.25
C GLU A 489 -12.70 -20.76 18.53
N THR A 490 -11.37 -20.85 18.75
CA THR A 490 -10.69 -22.16 18.91
C THR A 490 -10.47 -22.55 20.36
N ARG A 491 -10.52 -21.61 21.31
CA ARG A 491 -10.23 -21.84 22.72
C ARG A 491 -11.51 -21.88 23.54
N PRO A 492 -11.86 -23.05 24.15
CA PRO A 492 -13.12 -23.23 24.87
C PRO A 492 -13.22 -22.38 26.14
N GLU A 493 -12.08 -21.91 26.69
CA GLU A 493 -12.06 -21.03 27.86
C GLU A 493 -12.37 -19.57 27.52
N LEU A 494 -12.41 -19.21 26.24
CA LEU A 494 -12.70 -17.86 25.75
C LEU A 494 -14.10 -17.76 25.15
N SER A 495 -14.60 -16.53 24.99
CA SER A 495 -15.88 -16.24 24.35
C SER A 495 -15.66 -15.49 23.03
N PHE A 496 -16.52 -15.78 22.06
CA PHE A 496 -16.61 -15.03 20.81
C PHE A 496 -18.05 -14.52 20.62
N PRO A 497 -18.24 -13.22 20.36
CA PRO A 497 -17.23 -12.16 20.37
C PRO A 497 -16.65 -11.90 21.77
N ALA A 498 -15.48 -11.25 21.83
CA ALA A 498 -14.85 -10.88 23.08
C ALA A 498 -15.63 -9.76 23.79
N ASP A 499 -15.73 -9.83 25.14
CA ASP A 499 -16.41 -8.79 25.94
C ASP A 499 -15.65 -7.46 25.93
N LEU A 500 -14.34 -7.49 25.74
CA LEU A 500 -13.49 -6.31 25.75
C LEU A 500 -12.27 -6.47 24.83
N TYR A 501 -12.07 -5.47 23.99
CA TYR A 501 -10.83 -5.15 23.31
C TYR A 501 -10.24 -3.87 23.88
N LEU A 502 -8.93 -3.87 24.18
CA LEU A 502 -8.19 -2.69 24.61
C LEU A 502 -6.89 -2.61 23.81
N GLU A 503 -6.97 -1.90 22.68
CA GLU A 503 -5.87 -1.78 21.75
C GLU A 503 -5.82 -0.36 21.15
N GLY A 504 -4.72 -0.06 20.43
CA GLY A 504 -4.65 1.10 19.57
C GLY A 504 -5.65 1.02 18.41
N SER A 505 -6.07 2.17 17.88
CA SER A 505 -7.05 2.23 16.80
C SER A 505 -6.63 1.48 15.54
N ASP A 506 -5.33 1.45 15.24
CA ASP A 506 -4.79 0.75 14.07
C ASP A 506 -5.03 -0.77 14.19
N GLN A 507 -4.78 -1.36 15.35
CA GLN A 507 -5.08 -2.76 15.63
C GLN A 507 -6.57 -3.06 15.55
N LEU A 508 -7.40 -2.21 16.15
CA LEU A 508 -8.84 -2.40 16.17
C LEU A 508 -9.47 -2.30 14.78
N SER A 509 -8.96 -1.45 13.91
CA SER A 509 -9.46 -1.28 12.54
C SER A 509 -9.25 -2.51 11.64
N LEU A 510 -8.29 -3.38 11.97
CA LEU A 510 -7.97 -4.59 11.20
C LEU A 510 -8.85 -5.79 11.58
N ILE A 511 -9.29 -5.84 12.82
CA ILE A 511 -10.15 -6.93 13.35
C ILE A 511 -11.53 -6.92 12.69
N HIS A 512 -11.97 -5.76 12.18
CA HIS A 512 -13.28 -5.59 11.55
C HIS A 512 -13.27 -5.87 10.02
N ILE A 513 -12.13 -6.23 9.45
CA ILE A 513 -12.02 -6.67 8.06
C ILE A 513 -12.21 -8.17 7.99
#